data_851064a4f3b64f1acbca5296b172c848
#
_entry.id   851064a4f3b64f1acbca5296b172c848
#
_cell.length_a   1.000
_cell.length_b   1.000
_cell.length_c   1.000
_cell.angle_alpha   90.00
_cell.angle_beta   90.00
_cell.angle_gamma   90.00
#
_symmetry.space_group_name_H-M   'P 1'
#
loop_
_entity.id
_entity.type
_entity.pdbx_description
1 polymer ?
#
loop_
_entity_poly.entity_id
_entity_poly.type
_entity_poly.pdbx_seq_one_letter_code
_entity_poly.pdbx_strand_id
1 'polypeptide(L)'
;IGRLFRENDQFKVLGVSHRDKVHAELLKSNFGFKEVHYVDYSPYMSEEIFKIETVQHLITHKGELLGEQYGRFDLILANRILHHVHDPIAFLYGISNMLSEDGFIYFEVPDCQRGFLGKDYSIVFEEHTLYFTKTSLCNLLESAGYEVQWCFEYMYPVENSLSVLVKKRQIRGKNFFCEKDIFRGFIDGFATTKKNTQRGFNEIAQNQRICLFGAGH
;
A
#
# COMPACT_ATOMS: atom_id res chain seq x y z
N ILE A 1 11.54 10.91 3.74
CA ILE A 1 11.51 10.41 5.13
C ILE A 1 12.80 10.80 5.84
N GLY A 2 13.97 10.30 5.46
CA GLY A 2 15.23 10.54 6.17
C GLY A 2 15.60 12.01 6.38
N ARG A 3 15.17 12.93 5.47
CA ARG A 3 15.40 14.38 5.66
C ARG A 3 14.51 15.01 6.72
N LEU A 4 13.33 14.46 6.99
CA LEU A 4 12.41 14.95 8.01
C LEU A 4 12.88 14.61 9.43
N PHE A 5 13.72 13.56 9.57
CA PHE A 5 14.11 12.99 10.86
C PHE A 5 15.63 13.08 11.12
N ARG A 6 16.38 13.91 10.38
CA ARG A 6 17.85 13.99 10.43
C ARG A 6 18.47 14.30 11.78
N GLU A 7 17.70 14.84 12.73
CA GLU A 7 18.22 15.29 14.03
C GLU A 7 17.88 14.34 15.18
N ASN A 8 17.22 13.18 14.87
CA ASN A 8 16.70 12.31 15.93
C ASN A 8 17.19 10.87 15.75
N ASP A 9 18.44 10.61 16.16
CA ASP A 9 19.10 9.30 16.10
C ASP A 9 18.50 8.25 17.08
N GLN A 10 17.56 8.66 17.92
CA GLN A 10 16.87 7.79 18.88
C GLN A 10 15.49 7.31 18.38
N PHE A 11 15.11 7.66 17.16
CA PHE A 11 13.85 7.20 16.58
C PHE A 11 13.82 5.69 16.47
N LYS A 12 12.76 5.09 17.02
CA LYS A 12 12.44 3.67 16.84
C LYS A 12 11.65 3.47 15.56
N VAL A 13 12.17 2.63 14.68
CA VAL A 13 11.55 2.30 13.40
C VAL A 13 11.09 0.85 13.40
N LEU A 14 9.85 0.62 12.95
CA LEU A 14 9.31 -0.72 12.72
C LEU A 14 8.96 -0.92 11.26
N GLY A 15 9.49 -1.96 10.63
CA GLY A 15 9.01 -2.49 9.36
C GLY A 15 7.97 -3.59 9.59
N VAL A 16 6.77 -3.45 8.99
CA VAL A 16 5.68 -4.43 9.16
C VAL A 16 5.51 -5.36 7.96
N SER A 17 6.13 -5.06 6.82
CA SER A 17 6.14 -5.93 5.66
C SER A 17 7.55 -6.42 5.34
N HIS A 18 7.66 -7.51 4.59
CA HIS A 18 8.96 -8.01 4.13
C HIS A 18 9.69 -7.02 3.22
N ARG A 19 8.97 -6.15 2.53
CA ARG A 19 9.52 -5.10 1.65
C ARG A 19 10.13 -3.95 2.44
N ASP A 20 9.76 -3.79 3.70
CA ASP A 20 10.25 -2.72 4.56
C ASP A 20 11.72 -2.89 4.94
N LYS A 21 12.26 -4.12 4.86
CA LYS A 21 13.65 -4.39 5.20
C LYS A 21 14.62 -3.53 4.40
N VAL A 22 14.42 -3.40 3.10
CA VAL A 22 15.29 -2.58 2.24
C VAL A 22 15.23 -1.10 2.65
N HIS A 23 14.03 -0.57 2.87
CA HIS A 23 13.86 0.83 3.27
C HIS A 23 14.45 1.10 4.65
N ALA A 24 14.29 0.19 5.57
CA ALA A 24 14.81 0.31 6.93
C ALA A 24 16.36 0.23 6.96
N GLU A 25 16.98 -0.63 6.17
CA GLU A 25 18.43 -0.67 6.03
C GLU A 25 18.97 0.62 5.39
N LEU A 26 18.25 1.22 4.44
CA LEU A 26 18.60 2.54 3.89
C LEU A 26 18.49 3.64 4.96
N LEU A 27 17.51 3.57 5.87
CA LEU A 27 17.40 4.52 6.98
C LEU A 27 18.60 4.39 7.92
N LYS A 28 19.04 3.17 8.25
CA LYS A 28 20.26 2.93 9.04
C LYS A 28 21.50 3.49 8.37
N SER A 29 21.75 3.08 7.13
CA SER A 29 23.01 3.37 6.43
C SER A 29 23.14 4.84 6.03
N ASN A 30 22.08 5.47 5.56
CA ASN A 30 22.14 6.80 4.97
C ASN A 30 21.72 7.92 5.92
N PHE A 31 20.98 7.59 6.99
CA PHE A 31 20.40 8.58 7.90
C PHE A 31 20.69 8.33 9.39
N GLY A 32 21.44 7.27 9.71
CA GLY A 32 21.96 7.03 11.05
C GLY A 32 20.91 6.54 12.07
N PHE A 33 19.77 6.01 11.64
CA PHE A 33 18.79 5.41 12.55
C PHE A 33 19.38 4.20 13.26
N LYS A 34 19.37 4.19 14.60
CA LYS A 34 20.00 3.14 15.41
C LYS A 34 19.05 2.01 15.77
N GLU A 35 17.79 2.33 16.08
CA GLU A 35 16.80 1.37 16.51
C GLU A 35 15.82 1.04 15.36
N VAL A 36 16.14 0.01 14.60
CA VAL A 36 15.29 -0.47 13.50
C VAL A 36 14.91 -1.92 13.77
N HIS A 37 13.62 -2.16 13.85
CA HIS A 37 13.00 -3.44 14.17
C HIS A 37 12.12 -3.92 13.02
N TYR A 38 11.82 -5.21 13.04
CA TYR A 38 10.89 -5.86 12.11
C TYR A 38 9.95 -6.75 12.89
N VAL A 39 8.70 -6.82 12.48
CA VAL A 39 7.79 -7.81 13.04
C VAL A 39 8.25 -9.20 12.59
N ASP A 40 8.53 -10.06 13.57
CA ASP A 40 8.84 -11.47 13.30
C ASP A 40 7.53 -12.25 13.18
N TYR A 41 7.25 -12.70 11.97
CA TYR A 41 6.08 -13.51 11.67
C TYR A 41 6.35 -15.02 11.74
N SER A 42 7.60 -15.44 11.91
CA SER A 42 7.98 -16.86 11.92
C SER A 42 7.21 -17.73 12.92
N PRO A 43 6.83 -17.22 14.12
CA PRO A 43 6.02 -18.00 15.05
C PRO A 43 4.59 -18.29 14.57
N TYR A 44 4.13 -17.56 13.55
CA TYR A 44 2.76 -17.61 13.04
C TYR A 44 2.67 -18.24 11.64
N MET A 45 3.80 -18.69 11.08
CA MET A 45 3.90 -19.24 9.73
C MET A 45 4.19 -20.73 9.78
N SER A 46 3.45 -21.53 9.02
CA SER A 46 3.92 -22.85 8.60
C SER A 46 5.01 -22.66 7.54
N GLU A 47 6.04 -23.52 7.54
CA GLU A 47 7.30 -23.36 6.81
C GLU A 47 7.22 -23.06 5.30
N GLU A 48 6.04 -23.10 4.69
CA GLU A 48 5.95 -23.11 3.22
C GLU A 48 5.56 -21.77 2.57
N ILE A 49 4.93 -20.80 3.26
CA ILE A 49 4.41 -19.61 2.54
C ILE A 49 4.42 -18.36 3.42
N PHE A 50 5.31 -17.39 3.10
CA PHE A 50 5.16 -16.00 3.53
C PHE A 50 4.00 -15.38 2.75
N LYS A 51 2.81 -15.33 3.34
CA LYS A 51 1.66 -14.67 2.72
C LYS A 51 1.47 -13.27 3.29
N ILE A 52 1.30 -12.31 2.40
CA ILE A 52 0.82 -10.95 2.75
C ILE A 52 -0.44 -11.04 3.60
N GLU A 53 -1.31 -12.01 3.33
CA GLU A 53 -2.50 -12.34 4.12
C GLU A 53 -2.21 -12.60 5.59
N THR A 54 -1.11 -13.29 5.93
CA THR A 54 -0.73 -13.54 7.33
C THR A 54 -0.37 -12.23 8.04
N VAL A 55 0.39 -11.37 7.39
CA VAL A 55 0.80 -10.06 7.94
C VAL A 55 -0.42 -9.18 8.21
N GLN A 56 -1.31 -9.02 7.22
CA GLN A 56 -2.52 -8.21 7.38
C GLN A 56 -3.45 -8.77 8.46
N HIS A 57 -3.61 -10.10 8.52
CA HIS A 57 -4.45 -10.75 9.52
C HIS A 57 -3.93 -10.51 10.94
N LEU A 58 -2.63 -10.69 11.15
CA LEU A 58 -2.01 -10.48 12.46
C LEU A 58 -2.12 -9.03 12.92
N ILE A 59 -1.86 -8.06 12.05
CA ILE A 59 -1.99 -6.65 12.39
C ILE A 59 -3.46 -6.30 12.68
N THR A 60 -4.39 -6.76 11.84
CA THR A 60 -5.81 -6.49 12.00
C THR A 60 -6.38 -7.04 13.31
N HIS A 61 -6.04 -8.29 13.64
CA HIS A 61 -6.67 -9.00 14.76
C HIS A 61 -5.81 -9.08 16.03
N LYS A 62 -4.51 -8.84 15.93
CA LYS A 62 -3.55 -8.93 17.05
C LYS A 62 -2.66 -7.69 17.20
N GLY A 63 -3.03 -6.56 16.58
CA GLY A 63 -2.22 -5.34 16.63
C GLY A 63 -1.97 -4.84 18.06
N GLU A 64 -2.91 -5.01 18.95
CA GLU A 64 -2.76 -4.67 20.38
C GLU A 64 -1.69 -5.53 21.03
N LEU A 65 -1.74 -6.86 20.86
CA LEU A 65 -0.73 -7.79 21.37
C LEU A 65 0.66 -7.52 20.78
N LEU A 66 0.73 -7.17 19.49
CA LEU A 66 1.99 -6.77 18.86
C LEU A 66 2.52 -5.47 19.47
N GLY A 67 1.64 -4.51 19.80
CA GLY A 67 2.00 -3.29 20.49
C GLY A 67 2.53 -3.55 21.91
N GLU A 68 1.98 -4.52 22.62
CA GLU A 68 2.48 -4.96 23.94
C GLU A 68 3.83 -5.67 23.82
N GLN A 69 4.01 -6.51 22.80
CA GLN A 69 5.24 -7.29 22.60
C GLN A 69 6.42 -6.42 22.13
N TYR A 70 6.21 -5.57 21.13
CA TYR A 70 7.27 -4.78 20.49
C TYR A 70 7.39 -3.36 21.04
N GLY A 71 6.37 -2.86 21.74
CA GLY A 71 6.29 -1.50 22.25
C GLY A 71 5.79 -0.50 21.19
N ARG A 72 6.15 0.78 21.39
CA ARG A 72 5.74 1.89 20.54
C ARG A 72 6.90 2.35 19.67
N PHE A 73 6.58 2.74 18.43
CA PHE A 73 7.54 3.16 17.43
C PHE A 73 7.22 4.57 16.93
N ASP A 74 8.27 5.32 16.63
CA ASP A 74 8.17 6.69 16.14
C ASP A 74 7.93 6.74 14.64
N LEU A 75 8.35 5.70 13.92
CA LEU A 75 8.07 5.51 12.51
C LEU A 75 7.72 4.04 12.23
N ILE A 76 6.57 3.82 11.62
CA ILE A 76 6.19 2.51 11.10
C ILE A 76 6.23 2.56 9.57
N LEU A 77 6.93 1.62 8.97
CA LEU A 77 6.96 1.39 7.52
C LEU A 77 5.96 0.29 7.18
N ALA A 78 5.08 0.55 6.21
CA ALA A 78 4.03 -0.37 5.77
C ALA A 78 3.92 -0.37 4.23
N ASN A 79 5.04 -0.75 3.57
CA ASN A 79 5.13 -0.72 2.13
C ASN A 79 4.43 -1.92 1.49
N ARG A 80 3.66 -1.63 0.45
CA ARG A 80 3.03 -2.63 -0.42
C ARG A 80 2.18 -3.66 0.34
N ILE A 81 1.47 -3.25 1.39
CA ILE A 81 0.57 -4.12 2.15
C ILE A 81 -0.87 -3.63 2.15
N LEU A 82 -1.12 -2.32 2.24
CA LEU A 82 -2.46 -1.77 2.45
C LEU A 82 -3.46 -2.12 1.34
N HIS A 83 -3.01 -2.26 0.09
CA HIS A 83 -3.87 -2.61 -1.05
C HIS A 83 -4.28 -4.10 -1.10
N HIS A 84 -3.73 -4.93 -0.22
CA HIS A 84 -4.12 -6.33 -0.04
C HIS A 84 -5.05 -6.55 1.17
N VAL A 85 -5.36 -5.49 1.93
CA VAL A 85 -6.08 -5.60 3.20
C VAL A 85 -7.58 -5.71 2.96
N HIS A 86 -8.24 -6.71 3.56
CA HIS A 86 -9.69 -6.92 3.44
C HIS A 86 -10.50 -5.93 4.29
N ASP A 87 -10.03 -5.62 5.51
CA ASP A 87 -10.61 -4.60 6.37
C ASP A 87 -9.57 -3.50 6.66
N PRO A 88 -9.52 -2.46 5.82
CA PRO A 88 -8.49 -1.43 5.95
C PRO A 88 -8.65 -0.59 7.22
N ILE A 89 -9.87 -0.42 7.73
CA ILE A 89 -10.09 0.36 8.96
C ILE A 89 -9.58 -0.42 10.18
N ALA A 90 -9.90 -1.70 10.28
CA ALA A 90 -9.40 -2.54 11.36
C ALA A 90 -7.88 -2.70 11.29
N PHE A 91 -7.30 -2.83 10.10
CA PHE A 91 -5.85 -2.85 9.91
C PHE A 91 -5.17 -1.57 10.37
N LEU A 92 -5.71 -0.40 9.98
CA LEU A 92 -5.19 0.91 10.37
C LEU A 92 -5.33 1.16 11.88
N TYR A 93 -6.39 0.65 12.49
CA TYR A 93 -6.52 0.63 13.94
C TYR A 93 -5.46 -0.27 14.59
N GLY A 94 -5.30 -1.50 14.10
CA GLY A 94 -4.31 -2.45 14.60
C GLY A 94 -2.88 -1.90 14.56
N ILE A 95 -2.47 -1.32 13.42
CA ILE A 95 -1.14 -0.73 13.28
C ILE A 95 -0.94 0.48 14.21
N SER A 96 -2.02 1.22 14.52
CA SER A 96 -1.96 2.36 15.42
C SER A 96 -1.60 2.00 16.86
N ASN A 97 -1.80 0.74 17.27
CA ASN A 97 -1.45 0.27 18.60
C ASN A 97 0.05 0.13 18.81
N MET A 98 0.82 0.05 17.73
CA MET A 98 2.28 0.03 17.74
C MET A 98 2.90 1.42 17.53
N LEU A 99 2.08 2.45 17.32
CA LEU A 99 2.56 3.81 17.05
C LEU A 99 2.67 4.63 18.33
N SER A 100 3.77 5.37 18.51
CA SER A 100 3.90 6.36 19.58
C SER A 100 2.92 7.52 19.35
N GLU A 101 2.68 8.34 20.39
CA GLU A 101 1.68 9.42 20.33
C GLU A 101 2.00 10.43 19.23
N ASP A 102 3.27 10.76 19.07
CA ASP A 102 3.77 11.67 18.03
C ASP A 102 4.34 10.95 16.80
N GLY A 103 4.11 9.65 16.69
CA GLY A 103 4.67 8.80 15.66
C GLY A 103 4.04 8.98 14.28
N PHE A 104 4.76 8.48 13.29
CA PHE A 104 4.39 8.54 11.88
C PHE A 104 4.24 7.14 11.28
N ILE A 105 3.35 6.99 10.32
CA ILE A 105 3.29 5.79 9.48
C ILE A 105 3.56 6.20 8.04
N TYR A 106 4.43 5.44 7.39
CA TYR A 106 4.71 5.55 5.97
C TYR A 106 4.07 4.38 5.22
N PHE A 107 3.22 4.70 4.25
CA PHE A 107 2.65 3.72 3.33
C PHE A 107 3.16 3.95 1.92
N GLU A 108 3.36 2.87 1.19
CA GLU A 108 3.51 2.86 -0.25
C GLU A 108 2.51 1.89 -0.86
N VAL A 109 1.73 2.36 -1.84
CA VAL A 109 0.72 1.56 -2.56
C VAL A 109 0.76 1.87 -4.05
N PRO A 110 0.27 0.96 -4.92
CA PRO A 110 0.05 1.26 -6.33
C PRO A 110 -0.89 2.46 -6.52
N ASP A 111 -0.58 3.33 -7.49
CA ASP A 111 -1.50 4.36 -7.96
C ASP A 111 -2.25 3.86 -9.20
N CYS A 112 -3.52 3.60 -9.01
CA CYS A 112 -4.39 3.06 -10.06
C CYS A 112 -5.05 4.13 -10.95
N GLN A 113 -4.85 5.42 -10.66
CA GLN A 113 -5.51 6.52 -11.38
C GLN A 113 -5.24 6.48 -12.88
N ARG A 114 -3.97 6.28 -13.27
CA ARG A 114 -3.58 6.17 -14.67
C ARG A 114 -4.29 4.98 -15.37
N GLY A 115 -4.34 3.84 -14.69
CA GLY A 115 -5.03 2.64 -15.20
C GLY A 115 -6.53 2.87 -15.38
N PHE A 116 -7.19 3.49 -14.40
CA PHE A 116 -8.61 3.80 -14.49
C PHE A 116 -8.93 4.76 -15.64
N LEU A 117 -8.17 5.85 -15.78
CA LEU A 117 -8.36 6.83 -16.86
C LEU A 117 -8.03 6.24 -18.22
N GLY A 118 -6.99 5.42 -18.32
CA GLY A 118 -6.57 4.74 -19.54
C GLY A 118 -7.40 3.51 -19.89
N LYS A 119 -8.32 3.08 -19.02
CA LYS A 119 -9.06 1.82 -19.15
C LYS A 119 -8.14 0.61 -19.32
N ASP A 120 -7.05 0.62 -18.57
CA ASP A 120 -6.09 -0.46 -18.50
C ASP A 120 -6.55 -1.49 -17.47
N TYR A 121 -7.17 -2.55 -17.95
CA TYR A 121 -7.72 -3.60 -17.07
C TYR A 121 -6.66 -4.59 -16.58
N SER A 122 -5.42 -4.47 -17.02
CA SER A 122 -4.30 -5.27 -16.50
C SER A 122 -3.92 -4.89 -15.06
N ILE A 123 -4.40 -3.74 -14.57
CA ILE A 123 -4.21 -3.33 -13.16
C ILE A 123 -5.04 -4.16 -12.17
N VAL A 124 -6.03 -4.93 -12.66
CA VAL A 124 -6.90 -5.73 -11.79
C VAL A 124 -6.23 -7.07 -11.50
N PHE A 125 -5.67 -7.20 -10.30
CA PHE A 125 -5.02 -8.41 -9.82
C PHE A 125 -5.90 -9.12 -8.79
N GLU A 126 -5.86 -10.46 -8.77
CA GLU A 126 -6.65 -11.27 -7.83
C GLU A 126 -6.29 -11.01 -6.37
N GLU A 127 -5.01 -10.68 -6.11
CA GLU A 127 -4.51 -10.44 -4.75
C GLU A 127 -4.80 -9.01 -4.25
N HIS A 128 -5.19 -8.08 -5.13
CA HIS A 128 -5.49 -6.72 -4.75
C HIS A 128 -6.96 -6.59 -4.34
N THR A 129 -7.21 -6.32 -3.08
CA THR A 129 -8.56 -6.06 -2.55
C THR A 129 -8.96 -4.60 -2.67
N LEU A 130 -7.97 -3.70 -2.73
CA LEU A 130 -8.17 -2.25 -2.79
C LEU A 130 -7.34 -1.63 -3.92
N TYR A 131 -7.96 -0.70 -4.62
CA TYR A 131 -7.37 0.04 -5.74
C TYR A 131 -7.38 1.52 -5.40
N PHE A 132 -6.19 2.12 -5.25
CA PHE A 132 -6.06 3.49 -4.77
C PHE A 132 -5.81 4.47 -5.91
N THR A 133 -6.50 5.61 -5.82
CA THR A 133 -6.05 6.89 -6.33
C THR A 133 -5.50 7.69 -5.16
N LYS A 134 -4.80 8.78 -5.42
CA LYS A 134 -4.35 9.70 -4.37
C LYS A 134 -5.52 10.17 -3.48
N THR A 135 -6.65 10.50 -4.10
CA THR A 135 -7.85 10.97 -3.39
C THR A 135 -8.43 9.87 -2.49
N SER A 136 -8.63 8.67 -3.03
CA SER A 136 -9.24 7.57 -2.25
C SER A 136 -8.33 7.10 -1.11
N LEU A 137 -7.01 7.10 -1.31
CA LEU A 137 -6.04 6.79 -0.27
C LEU A 137 -6.09 7.82 0.87
N CYS A 138 -6.02 9.11 0.54
CA CYS A 138 -6.10 10.17 1.55
C CYS A 138 -7.44 10.13 2.31
N ASN A 139 -8.56 9.91 1.61
CA ASN A 139 -9.87 9.77 2.23
C ASN A 139 -9.92 8.60 3.23
N LEU A 140 -9.38 7.44 2.87
CA LEU A 140 -9.30 6.29 3.76
C LEU A 140 -8.51 6.60 5.02
N LEU A 141 -7.29 7.14 4.87
CA LEU A 141 -6.41 7.44 5.98
C LEU A 141 -7.01 8.51 6.93
N GLU A 142 -7.60 9.56 6.37
CA GLU A 142 -8.29 10.58 7.16
C GLU A 142 -9.54 10.02 7.88
N SER A 143 -10.29 9.11 7.24
CA SER A 143 -11.45 8.45 7.87
C SER A 143 -11.06 7.54 9.02
N ALA A 144 -9.87 6.94 8.94
CA ALA A 144 -9.30 6.10 9.99
C ALA A 144 -8.65 6.91 11.14
N GLY A 145 -8.72 8.25 11.10
CA GLY A 145 -8.22 9.11 12.17
C GLY A 145 -6.75 9.52 12.02
N TYR A 146 -6.23 9.51 10.78
CA TYR A 146 -4.90 10.01 10.49
C TYR A 146 -4.94 11.38 9.81
N GLU A 147 -3.87 12.14 9.95
CA GLU A 147 -3.59 13.36 9.21
C GLU A 147 -2.50 13.10 8.18
N VAL A 148 -2.80 13.36 6.91
CA VAL A 148 -1.83 13.23 5.82
C VAL A 148 -0.85 14.40 5.89
N GLN A 149 0.42 14.12 6.20
CA GLN A 149 1.49 15.11 6.25
C GLN A 149 2.01 15.43 4.85
N TRP A 150 2.15 14.40 4.02
CA TRP A 150 2.42 14.53 2.59
C TRP A 150 2.00 13.26 1.85
N CYS A 151 1.73 13.42 0.54
CA CYS A 151 1.44 12.33 -0.37
C CYS A 151 2.08 12.64 -1.72
N PHE A 152 3.02 11.80 -2.14
CA PHE A 152 3.74 11.90 -3.41
C PHE A 152 3.35 10.79 -4.35
N GLU A 153 3.25 11.14 -5.62
CA GLU A 153 3.13 10.21 -6.72
C GLU A 153 4.52 10.00 -7.35
N TYR A 154 4.97 8.75 -7.39
CA TYR A 154 6.16 8.35 -8.12
C TYR A 154 5.74 7.74 -9.44
N MET A 155 6.24 8.35 -10.53
CA MET A 155 5.96 7.88 -11.88
C MET A 155 6.96 6.80 -12.27
N TYR A 156 6.43 5.62 -12.57
CA TYR A 156 7.18 4.51 -13.14
C TYR A 156 6.68 4.18 -14.56
N PRO A 157 7.49 3.51 -15.38
CA PRO A 157 7.09 3.18 -16.74
C PRO A 157 5.78 2.37 -16.85
N VAL A 158 5.57 1.45 -15.92
CA VAL A 158 4.43 0.51 -15.96
C VAL A 158 3.33 0.93 -14.99
N GLU A 159 3.64 1.11 -13.72
CA GLU A 159 2.68 1.41 -12.67
C GLU A 159 3.24 2.52 -11.77
N ASN A 160 2.45 3.57 -11.54
CA ASN A 160 2.83 4.60 -10.59
C ASN A 160 2.67 4.09 -9.15
N SER A 161 3.39 4.73 -8.22
CA SER A 161 3.29 4.46 -6.78
C SER A 161 2.87 5.72 -6.03
N LEU A 162 1.98 5.57 -5.05
CA LEU A 162 1.68 6.59 -4.05
C LEU A 162 2.48 6.32 -2.79
N SER A 163 3.24 7.30 -2.37
CA SER A 163 3.95 7.30 -1.08
C SER A 163 3.31 8.32 -0.17
N VAL A 164 2.86 7.91 1.00
CA VAL A 164 2.16 8.79 1.93
C VAL A 164 2.73 8.67 3.34
N LEU A 165 2.95 9.80 3.99
CA LEU A 165 3.30 9.89 5.40
C LEU A 165 2.12 10.45 6.17
N VAL A 166 1.72 9.76 7.22
CA VAL A 166 0.61 10.16 8.08
C VAL A 166 1.02 10.21 9.55
N LYS A 167 0.30 11.03 10.31
CA LYS A 167 0.38 11.12 11.76
C LYS A 167 -0.99 10.85 12.37
N LYS A 168 -1.04 10.29 13.57
CA LYS A 168 -2.29 10.13 14.32
C LYS A 168 -2.96 11.48 14.55
N ARG A 169 -4.28 11.56 14.37
CA ARG A 169 -5.07 12.75 14.62
C ARG A 169 -6.19 12.46 15.60
N GLN A 170 -6.46 13.40 16.51
CA GLN A 170 -7.56 13.28 17.49
C GLN A 170 -8.93 13.74 16.99
N ILE A 171 -9.02 14.41 15.82
CA ILE A 171 -10.26 15.04 15.34
C ILE A 171 -10.79 14.32 14.10
N ARG A 172 -12.01 13.80 14.21
CA ARG A 172 -12.79 13.24 13.08
C ARG A 172 -13.56 14.33 12.38
N GLY A 173 -13.61 14.27 11.05
CA GLY A 173 -14.55 15.01 10.21
C GLY A 173 -13.86 15.87 9.15
N LYS A 174 -13.86 15.36 7.93
CA LYS A 174 -13.65 16.12 6.70
C LYS A 174 -14.67 15.66 5.67
N ASN A 175 -14.96 16.55 4.72
CA ASN A 175 -15.72 16.18 3.53
C ASN A 175 -14.83 15.31 2.63
N PHE A 176 -15.29 14.12 2.31
CA PHE A 176 -14.59 13.23 1.40
C PHE A 176 -14.89 13.60 -0.04
N PHE A 177 -13.85 13.65 -0.86
CA PHE A 177 -14.01 13.80 -2.30
C PHE A 177 -14.41 12.47 -2.92
N CYS A 178 -15.41 12.51 -3.80
CA CYS A 178 -15.93 11.33 -4.46
C CYS A 178 -15.49 11.29 -5.92
N GLU A 179 -14.83 10.20 -6.32
CA GLU A 179 -14.32 9.99 -7.68
C GLU A 179 -15.18 8.98 -8.47
N LYS A 180 -16.51 8.95 -8.22
CA LYS A 180 -17.43 7.98 -8.86
C LYS A 180 -17.34 7.95 -10.37
N ASP A 181 -17.10 9.09 -11.01
CA ASP A 181 -17.09 9.18 -12.46
C ASP A 181 -15.87 8.49 -13.09
N ILE A 182 -14.70 8.52 -12.42
CA ILE A 182 -13.50 7.80 -12.85
C ILE A 182 -13.78 6.30 -12.83
N PHE A 183 -14.31 5.79 -11.73
CA PHE A 183 -14.63 4.36 -11.58
C PHE A 183 -15.74 3.92 -12.53
N ARG A 184 -16.78 4.73 -12.70
CA ARG A 184 -17.85 4.44 -13.65
C ARG A 184 -17.32 4.36 -15.07
N GLY A 185 -16.52 5.33 -15.50
CA GLY A 185 -15.91 5.34 -16.82
C GLY A 185 -15.01 4.12 -17.09
N PHE A 186 -14.30 3.63 -16.05
CA PHE A 186 -13.53 2.40 -16.12
C PHE A 186 -14.43 1.16 -16.29
N ILE A 187 -15.45 1.00 -15.46
CA ILE A 187 -16.39 -0.12 -15.50
C ILE A 187 -17.13 -0.16 -16.83
N ASP A 188 -17.73 0.96 -17.25
CA ASP A 188 -18.53 1.04 -18.48
C ASP A 188 -17.69 0.80 -19.75
N GLY A 189 -16.39 1.10 -19.68
CA GLY A 189 -15.46 0.89 -20.78
C GLY A 189 -15.10 -0.56 -21.06
N PHE A 190 -15.26 -1.47 -20.08
CA PHE A 190 -14.74 -2.84 -20.14
C PHE A 190 -15.21 -3.62 -21.37
N ALA A 191 -16.52 -3.67 -21.60
CA ALA A 191 -17.09 -4.44 -22.72
C ALA A 191 -16.56 -3.98 -24.08
N THR A 192 -16.42 -2.65 -24.26
CA THR A 192 -15.89 -2.06 -25.49
C THR A 192 -14.41 -2.38 -25.67
N THR A 193 -13.60 -2.23 -24.62
CA THR A 193 -12.17 -2.54 -24.68
C THR A 193 -11.94 -4.01 -24.97
N LYS A 194 -12.65 -4.91 -24.27
CA LYS A 194 -12.59 -6.36 -24.53
C LYS A 194 -12.88 -6.71 -25.99
N LYS A 195 -13.96 -6.13 -26.54
CA LYS A 195 -14.35 -6.36 -27.95
C LYS A 195 -13.27 -5.86 -28.93
N ASN A 196 -12.72 -4.68 -28.69
CA ASN A 196 -11.69 -4.11 -29.55
C ASN A 196 -10.38 -4.92 -29.48
N THR A 197 -9.96 -5.34 -28.31
CA THR A 197 -8.79 -6.21 -28.12
C THR A 197 -8.99 -7.55 -28.83
N GLN A 198 -10.14 -8.19 -28.66
CA GLN A 198 -10.47 -9.45 -29.35
C GLN A 198 -10.42 -9.30 -30.87
N ARG A 199 -10.96 -8.19 -31.40
CA ARG A 199 -10.90 -7.89 -32.83
C ARG A 199 -9.47 -7.73 -33.31
N GLY A 200 -8.64 -6.95 -32.61
CA GLY A 200 -7.23 -6.76 -32.93
C GLY A 200 -6.45 -8.08 -32.96
N PHE A 201 -6.66 -8.94 -31.95
CA PHE A 201 -6.05 -10.27 -31.95
C PHE A 201 -6.49 -11.14 -33.14
N ASN A 202 -7.78 -11.13 -33.43
CA ASN A 202 -8.29 -11.90 -34.58
C ASN A 202 -7.70 -11.41 -35.93
N GLU A 203 -7.57 -10.10 -36.11
CA GLU A 203 -6.96 -9.52 -37.32
C GLU A 203 -5.48 -9.92 -37.45
N ILE A 204 -4.70 -9.89 -36.37
CA ILE A 204 -3.30 -10.32 -36.36
C ILE A 204 -3.20 -11.84 -36.65
N ALA A 205 -4.05 -12.64 -36.00
CA ALA A 205 -4.03 -14.09 -36.10
C ALA A 205 -4.35 -14.62 -37.53
N GLN A 206 -5.03 -13.83 -38.34
CA GLN A 206 -5.28 -14.19 -39.77
C GLN A 206 -3.99 -14.26 -40.61
N ASN A 207 -2.99 -13.45 -40.26
CA ASN A 207 -1.79 -13.25 -41.07
C ASN A 207 -0.49 -13.61 -40.35
N GLN A 208 -0.52 -13.82 -39.03
CA GLN A 208 0.67 -14.03 -38.21
C GLN A 208 0.43 -15.05 -37.09
N ARG A 209 1.49 -15.73 -36.69
CA ARG A 209 1.45 -16.56 -35.46
C ARG A 209 1.57 -15.65 -34.24
N ILE A 210 0.66 -15.80 -33.29
CA ILE A 210 0.66 -15.06 -32.04
C ILE A 210 1.30 -15.95 -30.99
N CYS A 211 2.28 -15.42 -30.27
CA CYS A 211 2.84 -16.00 -29.04
C CYS A 211 2.60 -15.05 -27.88
N LEU A 212 2.00 -15.55 -26.78
CA LEU A 212 1.86 -14.81 -25.54
C LEU A 212 3.04 -15.13 -24.63
N PHE A 213 3.74 -14.10 -24.19
CA PHE A 213 4.87 -14.23 -23.27
C PHE A 213 4.57 -13.45 -21.98
N GLY A 214 4.80 -14.08 -20.82
CA GLY A 214 4.62 -13.44 -19.52
C GLY A 214 3.15 -13.30 -19.10
N ALA A 215 2.29 -14.22 -19.51
CA ALA A 215 0.90 -14.26 -19.08
C ALA A 215 0.77 -14.96 -17.71
N GLY A 216 1.28 -14.35 -16.66
CA GLY A 216 1.17 -14.86 -15.29
C GLY A 216 2.04 -14.04 -14.34
N HIS A 217 1.63 -14.00 -13.11
CA HIS A 217 2.37 -13.44 -11.97
C HIS A 217 2.87 -14.54 -11.06
#